data_51ef2a419e0e5dcd90ac30c38c509a10
#
_entry.id   51ef2a419e0e5dcd90ac30c38c509a10
#
_cell.length_a   1.000
_cell.length_b   1.000
_cell.length_c   1.000
_cell.angle_alpha   90.00
_cell.angle_beta   90.00
_cell.angle_gamma   90.00
#
_symmetry.space_group_name_H-M   'P 1'
#
loop_
_entity.id
_entity.type
_entity.pdbx_description
1 polymer ?
#
loop_
_entity_poly.entity_id
_entity_poly.type
_entity_poly.pdbx_seq_one_letter_code
_entity_poly.pdbx_strand_id
1 'polypeptide(L)'
;KGMLDESRAAAEDAVETLAPDAADGWDIVVIEPTDAVMLQTDYHDLLDGDASHVPDDDVAAVSANTYGIMEFVDAHRLDDDLDLDAPTESLTYHGHCHQKATKKDHHAVGVLRRAGYGVDPLDSSCCGMAGSFGYEAEHYAMSKAIGRLLFDQIDESDGDQVVAPGASCRSQLKERDGDVPEPPHPVEKLAAALA
;
A
#
# COMPACT_ATOMS: atom_id res chain seq x y z
N LYS A 1 8.03 -15.70 -9.91
CA LYS A 1 9.40 -16.08 -10.31
C LYS A 1 9.82 -17.46 -9.77
N GLY A 2 8.99 -18.12 -8.97
CA GLY A 2 9.23 -19.49 -8.47
C GLY A 2 10.34 -19.61 -7.41
N MET A 3 10.72 -18.52 -6.77
CA MET A 3 11.76 -18.46 -5.73
C MET A 3 11.14 -18.68 -4.34
N LEU A 4 10.39 -19.79 -4.17
CA LEU A 4 9.63 -20.03 -2.95
C LEU A 4 10.52 -20.29 -1.72
N ASP A 5 11.65 -20.98 -1.91
CA ASP A 5 12.55 -21.31 -0.81
C ASP A 5 13.23 -20.04 -0.26
N GLU A 6 13.68 -19.15 -1.17
CA GLU A 6 14.27 -17.87 -0.78
C GLU A 6 13.23 -16.95 -0.14
N SER A 7 11.99 -16.94 -0.67
CA SER A 7 10.90 -16.16 -0.10
C SER A 7 10.52 -16.66 1.29
N ARG A 8 10.49 -17.98 1.48
CA ARG A 8 10.22 -18.59 2.79
C ARG A 8 11.30 -18.23 3.80
N ALA A 9 12.59 -18.39 3.45
CA ALA A 9 13.67 -18.02 4.34
C ALA A 9 13.61 -16.53 4.77
N ALA A 10 13.29 -15.63 3.85
CA ALA A 10 13.12 -14.22 4.17
C ALA A 10 11.89 -13.95 5.06
N ALA A 11 10.80 -14.70 4.87
CA ALA A 11 9.61 -14.61 5.71
C ALA A 11 9.87 -15.14 7.12
N GLU A 12 10.61 -16.24 7.25
CA GLU A 12 11.04 -16.80 8.53
C GLU A 12 11.89 -15.79 9.32
N ASP A 13 12.92 -15.21 8.70
CA ASP A 13 13.75 -14.17 9.32
C ASP A 13 12.92 -12.95 9.78
N ALA A 14 11.93 -12.55 8.98
CA ALA A 14 11.06 -11.41 9.30
C ALA A 14 10.17 -11.73 10.51
N VAL A 15 9.53 -12.91 10.53
CA VAL A 15 8.68 -13.32 11.65
C VAL A 15 9.49 -13.49 12.93
N GLU A 16 10.63 -14.19 12.89
CA GLU A 16 11.52 -14.34 14.06
C GLU A 16 11.96 -12.98 14.65
N THR A 17 12.16 -11.99 13.78
CA THR A 17 12.54 -10.65 14.21
C THR A 17 11.38 -9.88 14.86
N LEU A 18 10.18 -10.00 14.31
CA LEU A 18 9.02 -9.17 14.70
C LEU A 18 8.14 -9.82 15.77
N ALA A 19 8.13 -11.16 15.86
CA ALA A 19 7.24 -11.88 16.77
C ALA A 19 7.42 -11.52 18.26
N PRO A 20 8.65 -11.33 18.79
CA PRO A 20 8.82 -10.92 20.18
C PRO A 20 8.14 -9.61 20.50
N ASP A 21 8.27 -8.60 19.63
CA ASP A 21 7.65 -7.29 19.82
C ASP A 21 6.12 -7.38 19.68
N ALA A 22 5.64 -8.13 18.68
CA ALA A 22 4.20 -8.38 18.49
C ALA A 22 3.58 -9.11 19.69
N ALA A 23 4.27 -10.11 20.27
CA ALA A 23 3.82 -10.82 21.47
C ALA A 23 3.79 -9.93 22.71
N ASP A 24 4.66 -8.92 22.79
CA ASP A 24 4.68 -7.89 23.84
C ASP A 24 3.61 -6.80 23.60
N GLY A 25 2.85 -6.88 22.53
CA GLY A 25 1.72 -5.99 22.20
C GLY A 25 2.10 -4.75 21.41
N TRP A 26 3.27 -4.75 20.74
CA TRP A 26 3.62 -3.67 19.82
C TRP A 26 2.95 -3.84 18.48
N ASP A 27 2.49 -2.72 17.92
CA ASP A 27 1.99 -2.67 16.55
C ASP A 27 3.14 -2.53 15.55
N ILE A 28 3.04 -3.26 14.43
CA ILE A 28 3.97 -3.21 13.30
C ILE A 28 3.34 -2.34 12.22
N VAL A 29 3.89 -1.16 11.97
CA VAL A 29 3.35 -0.21 10.99
C VAL A 29 4.23 -0.19 9.75
N VAL A 30 3.63 -0.51 8.60
CA VAL A 30 4.31 -0.66 7.32
C VAL A 30 3.84 0.38 6.31
N ILE A 31 4.79 1.01 5.60
CA ILE A 31 4.48 2.05 4.61
C ILE A 31 4.07 1.46 3.26
N GLU A 32 4.81 0.44 2.78
CA GLU A 32 4.52 -0.19 1.48
C GLU A 32 3.34 -1.16 1.58
N PRO A 33 2.27 -0.97 0.80
CA PRO A 33 1.08 -1.82 0.89
C PRO A 33 1.32 -3.29 0.61
N THR A 34 2.29 -3.61 -0.26
CA THR A 34 2.64 -4.99 -0.57
C THR A 34 3.19 -5.70 0.64
N ASP A 35 4.12 -5.05 1.38
CA ASP A 35 4.74 -5.62 2.56
C ASP A 35 3.71 -5.76 3.70
N ALA A 36 2.83 -4.77 3.86
CA ALA A 36 1.75 -4.85 4.85
C ALA A 36 0.84 -6.07 4.59
N VAL A 37 0.35 -6.24 3.35
CA VAL A 37 -0.52 -7.38 2.98
C VAL A 37 0.22 -8.71 3.10
N MET A 38 1.50 -8.76 2.71
CA MET A 38 2.34 -9.95 2.83
C MET A 38 2.44 -10.43 4.29
N LEU A 39 2.74 -9.53 5.24
CA LEU A 39 2.79 -9.85 6.68
C LEU A 39 1.41 -10.22 7.24
N GLN A 40 0.33 -9.58 6.75
CA GLN A 40 -1.02 -9.80 7.24
C GLN A 40 -1.67 -11.09 6.72
N THR A 41 -1.28 -11.55 5.52
CA THR A 41 -1.99 -12.65 4.82
C THR A 41 -1.08 -13.69 4.20
N ASP A 42 -0.11 -13.29 3.37
CA ASP A 42 0.61 -14.23 2.52
C ASP A 42 1.56 -15.13 3.33
N TYR A 43 2.06 -14.65 4.47
CA TYR A 43 2.93 -15.42 5.35
C TYR A 43 2.23 -16.62 5.98
N HIS A 44 0.93 -16.56 6.20
CA HIS A 44 0.16 -17.73 6.65
C HIS A 44 0.26 -18.88 5.66
N ASP A 45 0.08 -18.62 4.36
CA ASP A 45 0.18 -19.66 3.33
C ASP A 45 1.63 -20.09 3.06
N LEU A 46 2.58 -19.14 3.13
CA LEU A 46 3.99 -19.40 2.81
C LEU A 46 4.70 -20.20 3.89
N LEU A 47 4.33 -20.00 5.15
CA LEU A 47 4.95 -20.61 6.34
C LEU A 47 4.11 -21.73 6.96
N ASP A 48 3.00 -22.15 6.30
CA ASP A 48 2.09 -23.17 6.84
C ASP A 48 2.74 -24.53 7.04
N GLY A 49 2.46 -25.13 8.17
CA GLY A 49 2.78 -26.52 8.51
C GLY A 49 4.27 -26.86 8.49
N ASP A 50 4.61 -28.07 7.96
CA ASP A 50 5.98 -28.58 7.89
C ASP A 50 6.91 -27.81 6.91
N ALA A 51 6.37 -26.78 6.23
CA ALA A 51 7.13 -25.98 5.28
C ALA A 51 8.06 -24.97 5.96
N SER A 52 7.80 -24.62 7.22
CA SER A 52 8.57 -23.65 7.99
C SER A 52 8.94 -24.19 9.38
N HIS A 53 9.99 -23.62 9.97
CA HIS A 53 10.38 -23.88 11.35
C HIS A 53 9.83 -22.86 12.35
N VAL A 54 9.19 -21.78 11.83
CA VAL A 54 8.60 -20.73 12.66
C VAL A 54 7.26 -21.21 13.21
N PRO A 55 6.97 -20.99 14.51
CA PRO A 55 5.68 -21.35 15.10
C PRO A 55 4.50 -20.60 14.47
N ASP A 56 3.40 -21.31 14.22
CA ASP A 56 2.16 -20.69 13.69
C ASP A 56 1.65 -19.57 14.59
N ASP A 57 1.84 -19.66 15.92
CA ASP A 57 1.45 -18.62 16.87
C ASP A 57 2.26 -17.33 16.67
N ASP A 58 3.52 -17.40 16.26
CA ASP A 58 4.37 -16.26 15.95
C ASP A 58 3.93 -15.58 14.65
N VAL A 59 3.63 -16.37 13.62
CA VAL A 59 3.07 -15.87 12.37
C VAL A 59 1.74 -15.16 12.63
N ALA A 60 0.87 -15.76 13.45
CA ALA A 60 -0.41 -15.18 13.82
C ALA A 60 -0.26 -13.88 14.63
N ALA A 61 0.71 -13.81 15.56
CA ALA A 61 0.99 -12.61 16.34
C ALA A 61 1.46 -11.46 15.45
N VAL A 62 2.41 -11.71 14.53
CA VAL A 62 2.89 -10.72 13.58
C VAL A 62 1.75 -10.24 12.67
N SER A 63 0.95 -11.16 12.12
CA SER A 63 -0.16 -10.83 11.24
C SER A 63 -1.20 -9.95 11.94
N ALA A 64 -1.59 -10.32 13.17
CA ALA A 64 -2.64 -9.62 13.94
C ALA A 64 -2.23 -8.20 14.36
N ASN A 65 -0.93 -7.94 14.53
CA ASN A 65 -0.40 -6.65 14.96
C ASN A 65 0.20 -5.83 13.81
N THR A 66 0.07 -6.29 12.55
CA THR A 66 0.58 -5.55 11.38
C THR A 66 -0.51 -4.69 10.75
N TYR A 67 -0.15 -3.46 10.43
CA TYR A 67 -0.99 -2.46 9.79
C TYR A 67 -0.25 -1.75 8.66
N GLY A 68 -0.94 -1.43 7.56
CA GLY A 68 -0.48 -0.36 6.68
C GLY A 68 -0.62 1.00 7.39
N ILE A 69 0.26 1.97 7.11
CA ILE A 69 0.28 3.24 7.85
C ILE A 69 -1.06 3.98 7.88
N MET A 70 -1.79 4.05 6.76
CA MET A 70 -3.10 4.72 6.73
C MET A 70 -4.19 3.87 7.39
N GLU A 71 -4.06 2.54 7.37
CA GLU A 71 -4.91 1.63 8.13
C GLU A 71 -4.70 1.84 9.64
N PHE A 72 -3.45 1.96 10.09
CA PHE A 72 -3.11 2.23 11.49
C PHE A 72 -3.72 3.55 11.99
N VAL A 73 -3.53 4.63 11.22
CA VAL A 73 -4.13 5.94 11.55
C VAL A 73 -5.64 5.84 11.65
N ASP A 74 -6.31 5.15 10.71
CA ASP A 74 -7.77 5.02 10.70
C ASP A 74 -8.28 4.12 11.85
N ALA A 75 -7.65 2.95 12.06
CA ALA A 75 -8.07 1.98 13.07
C ALA A 75 -7.96 2.54 14.49
N HIS A 76 -6.92 3.31 14.76
CA HIS A 76 -6.67 3.92 16.08
C HIS A 76 -7.20 5.36 16.18
N ARG A 77 -7.86 5.87 15.13
CA ARG A 77 -8.42 7.23 15.10
C ARG A 77 -7.40 8.32 15.46
N LEU A 78 -6.15 8.13 15.06
CA LEU A 78 -5.07 9.07 15.41
C LEU A 78 -5.26 10.44 14.77
N ASP A 79 -6.02 10.53 13.68
CA ASP A 79 -6.39 11.77 13.03
C ASP A 79 -7.36 12.64 13.84
N ASP A 80 -8.10 12.08 14.81
CA ASP A 80 -9.03 12.84 15.68
C ASP A 80 -8.28 13.78 16.64
N ASP A 81 -7.04 13.43 17.01
CA ASP A 81 -6.21 14.21 17.94
C ASP A 81 -5.27 15.21 17.22
N LEU A 82 -5.30 15.25 15.88
CA LEU A 82 -4.48 16.14 15.07
C LEU A 82 -5.25 17.41 14.71
N ASP A 83 -4.58 18.56 14.72
CA ASP A 83 -5.11 19.80 14.17
C ASP A 83 -4.87 19.78 12.64
N LEU A 84 -5.91 19.44 11.91
CA LEU A 84 -5.86 19.22 10.46
C LEU A 84 -6.63 20.31 9.72
N ASP A 85 -5.96 21.00 8.82
CA ASP A 85 -6.52 22.00 7.91
C ASP A 85 -5.96 21.78 6.50
N ALA A 86 -6.55 20.82 5.79
CA ALA A 86 -6.09 20.44 4.46
C ALA A 86 -6.15 21.63 3.49
N PRO A 87 -5.16 21.80 2.61
CA PRO A 87 -5.23 22.75 1.50
C PRO A 87 -6.51 22.55 0.67
N THR A 88 -7.02 23.65 0.10
CA THR A 88 -8.16 23.57 -0.85
C THR A 88 -7.69 22.88 -2.14
N GLU A 89 -7.73 21.56 -2.11
CA GLU A 89 -7.22 20.69 -3.17
C GLU A 89 -8.08 19.42 -3.21
N SER A 90 -8.37 18.94 -4.42
CA SER A 90 -9.02 17.65 -4.64
C SER A 90 -8.00 16.60 -5.06
N LEU A 91 -8.15 15.37 -4.57
CA LEU A 91 -7.23 14.28 -4.79
C LEU A 91 -7.87 13.16 -5.63
N THR A 92 -7.20 12.75 -6.70
CA THR A 92 -7.49 11.50 -7.41
C THR A 92 -6.71 10.38 -6.73
N TYR A 93 -7.39 9.45 -6.06
CA TYR A 93 -6.76 8.38 -5.31
C TYR A 93 -6.71 7.07 -6.08
N HIS A 94 -5.49 6.60 -6.40
CA HIS A 94 -5.25 5.28 -6.94
C HIS A 94 -4.86 4.30 -5.82
N GLY A 95 -5.82 3.49 -5.33
CA GLY A 95 -5.57 2.46 -4.33
C GLY A 95 -4.69 1.31 -4.86
N HIS A 96 -3.81 0.79 -4.01
CA HIS A 96 -2.94 -0.34 -4.36
C HIS A 96 -3.75 -1.63 -4.56
N CYS A 97 -3.41 -2.42 -5.59
CA CYS A 97 -4.18 -3.63 -5.95
C CYS A 97 -4.26 -4.66 -4.81
N HIS A 98 -3.20 -4.85 -4.02
CA HIS A 98 -3.23 -5.74 -2.84
C HIS A 98 -4.16 -5.22 -1.75
N GLN A 99 -4.16 -3.91 -1.47
CA GLN A 99 -5.11 -3.32 -0.51
C GLN A 99 -6.56 -3.46 -0.99
N LYS A 100 -6.82 -3.27 -2.29
CA LYS A 100 -8.15 -3.49 -2.87
C LYS A 100 -8.59 -4.95 -2.74
N ALA A 101 -7.69 -5.91 -3.02
CA ALA A 101 -7.97 -7.34 -2.88
C ALA A 101 -8.34 -7.72 -1.45
N THR A 102 -7.71 -7.09 -0.45
CA THR A 102 -7.98 -7.29 0.99
C THR A 102 -9.00 -6.30 1.55
N LYS A 103 -9.59 -5.42 0.72
CA LYS A 103 -10.57 -4.39 1.10
C LYS A 103 -10.06 -3.38 2.14
N LYS A 104 -8.77 -3.02 2.05
CA LYS A 104 -8.10 -2.11 2.97
C LYS A 104 -7.75 -0.74 2.38
N ASP A 105 -8.04 -0.51 1.11
CA ASP A 105 -7.77 0.76 0.41
C ASP A 105 -8.65 1.93 0.90
N HIS A 106 -9.81 1.64 1.49
CA HIS A 106 -10.74 2.64 2.01
C HIS A 106 -10.21 3.43 3.22
N HIS A 107 -9.27 2.87 3.99
CA HIS A 107 -8.67 3.54 5.16
C HIS A 107 -8.01 4.88 4.77
N ALA A 108 -7.19 4.87 3.72
CA ALA A 108 -6.54 6.09 3.25
C ALA A 108 -7.56 7.15 2.79
N VAL A 109 -8.60 6.71 2.06
CA VAL A 109 -9.68 7.61 1.61
C VAL A 109 -10.42 8.23 2.79
N GLY A 110 -10.73 7.43 3.81
CA GLY A 110 -11.41 7.88 5.03
C GLY A 110 -10.61 8.95 5.78
N VAL A 111 -9.34 8.66 6.06
CA VAL A 111 -8.43 9.58 6.76
C VAL A 111 -8.27 10.89 5.99
N LEU A 112 -7.99 10.84 4.68
CA LEU A 112 -7.80 12.05 3.87
C LEU A 112 -9.06 12.91 3.81
N ARG A 113 -10.25 12.31 3.75
CA ARG A 113 -11.52 13.05 3.79
C ARG A 113 -11.74 13.71 5.15
N ARG A 114 -11.39 13.06 6.25
CA ARG A 114 -11.47 13.67 7.59
C ARG A 114 -10.45 14.80 7.76
N ALA A 115 -9.30 14.70 7.10
CA ALA A 115 -8.32 15.79 7.05
C ALA A 115 -8.79 17.02 6.25
N GLY A 116 -9.89 16.90 5.49
CA GLY A 116 -10.50 18.02 4.76
C GLY A 116 -10.33 17.98 3.24
N TYR A 117 -9.65 16.95 2.69
CA TYR A 117 -9.50 16.81 1.24
C TYR A 117 -10.80 16.32 0.55
N GLY A 118 -11.09 16.86 -0.63
CA GLY A 118 -11.95 16.18 -1.59
C GLY A 118 -11.20 14.98 -2.17
N VAL A 119 -11.74 13.77 -2.05
CA VAL A 119 -11.06 12.55 -2.55
C VAL A 119 -11.96 11.79 -3.50
N ASP A 120 -11.49 11.60 -4.74
CA ASP A 120 -12.08 10.74 -5.76
C ASP A 120 -11.30 9.42 -5.87
N PRO A 121 -11.80 8.32 -5.26
CA PRO A 121 -11.14 7.03 -5.36
C PRO A 121 -11.46 6.37 -6.70
N LEU A 122 -10.42 6.08 -7.49
CA LEU A 122 -10.56 5.41 -8.77
C LEU A 122 -10.94 3.93 -8.59
N ASP A 123 -11.91 3.47 -9.37
CA ASP A 123 -12.21 2.05 -9.55
C ASP A 123 -11.23 1.41 -10.55
N SER A 124 -9.96 1.67 -10.35
CA SER A 124 -8.87 1.16 -11.17
C SER A 124 -8.41 -0.23 -10.69
N SER A 125 -7.93 -1.05 -11.61
CA SER A 125 -7.33 -2.35 -11.31
C SER A 125 -5.83 -2.20 -11.00
N CYS A 126 -4.97 -2.74 -11.83
CA CYS A 126 -3.52 -2.71 -11.68
C CYS A 126 -2.91 -1.51 -12.42
N CYS A 127 -1.86 -0.92 -11.84
CA CYS A 127 -1.06 0.10 -12.53
C CYS A 127 -0.16 -0.45 -13.65
N GLY A 128 -0.03 -1.78 -13.76
CA GLY A 128 0.82 -2.44 -14.75
C GLY A 128 2.18 -2.88 -14.24
N MET A 129 2.63 -2.40 -13.09
CA MET A 129 3.97 -2.73 -12.57
C MET A 129 4.03 -4.13 -11.95
N ALA A 130 3.02 -4.53 -11.17
CA ALA A 130 2.96 -5.82 -10.48
C ALA A 130 4.32 -6.18 -9.82
N GLY A 131 4.74 -5.39 -8.85
CA GLY A 131 6.07 -5.48 -8.25
C GLY A 131 7.16 -5.12 -9.27
N SER A 132 8.04 -6.04 -9.59
CA SER A 132 9.13 -5.85 -10.55
C SER A 132 8.78 -6.17 -12.01
N PHE A 133 7.56 -6.69 -12.28
CA PHE A 133 7.15 -7.14 -13.62
C PHE A 133 7.35 -6.06 -14.69
N GLY A 134 6.90 -4.84 -14.43
CA GLY A 134 6.98 -3.73 -15.37
C GLY A 134 8.39 -3.18 -15.59
N TYR A 135 9.37 -3.51 -14.73
CA TYR A 135 10.77 -3.15 -14.91
C TYR A 135 11.53 -4.11 -15.84
N GLU A 136 10.96 -5.27 -16.13
CA GLU A 136 11.59 -6.25 -17.03
C GLU A 136 11.34 -5.86 -18.49
N ALA A 137 12.40 -5.81 -19.29
CA ALA A 137 12.34 -5.34 -20.68
C ALA A 137 11.31 -6.11 -21.54
N GLU A 138 11.19 -7.41 -21.31
CA GLU A 138 10.22 -8.28 -22.01
C GLU A 138 8.76 -7.99 -21.64
N HIS A 139 8.50 -7.42 -20.46
CA HIS A 139 7.17 -7.10 -19.97
C HIS A 139 6.80 -5.61 -20.14
N TYR A 140 7.75 -4.77 -20.51
CA TYR A 140 7.57 -3.31 -20.54
C TYR A 140 6.36 -2.88 -21.39
N ALA A 141 6.21 -3.44 -22.60
CA ALA A 141 5.09 -3.10 -23.49
C ALA A 141 3.74 -3.47 -22.87
N MET A 142 3.65 -4.62 -22.20
CA MET A 142 2.43 -5.06 -21.50
C MET A 142 2.15 -4.18 -20.29
N SER A 143 3.16 -3.89 -19.49
CA SER A 143 3.06 -2.98 -18.35
C SER A 143 2.52 -1.61 -18.75
N LYS A 144 3.05 -1.03 -19.81
CA LYS A 144 2.58 0.26 -20.35
C LYS A 144 1.15 0.18 -20.90
N ALA A 145 0.77 -0.93 -21.54
CA ALA A 145 -0.60 -1.10 -22.03
C ALA A 145 -1.62 -1.18 -20.89
N ILE A 146 -1.28 -1.88 -19.79
CA ILE A 146 -2.12 -1.93 -18.59
C ILE A 146 -2.16 -0.54 -17.91
N GLY A 147 -1.00 0.13 -17.79
CA GLY A 147 -0.89 1.47 -17.20
C GLY A 147 -1.76 2.52 -17.90
N ARG A 148 -1.92 2.42 -19.23
CA ARG A 148 -2.80 3.33 -19.98
C ARG A 148 -4.25 3.28 -19.52
N LEU A 149 -4.76 2.11 -19.14
CA LEU A 149 -6.13 2.00 -18.62
C LEU A 149 -6.31 2.79 -17.31
N LEU A 150 -5.26 2.85 -16.49
CA LEU A 150 -5.25 3.68 -15.30
C LEU A 150 -5.12 5.17 -15.66
N PHE A 151 -4.26 5.50 -16.63
CA PHE A 151 -4.05 6.89 -17.06
C PHE A 151 -5.33 7.50 -17.65
N ASP A 152 -6.07 6.75 -18.46
CA ASP A 152 -7.36 7.17 -19.01
C ASP A 152 -8.36 7.53 -17.88
N GLN A 153 -8.42 6.72 -16.81
CA GLN A 153 -9.27 7.01 -15.66
C GLN A 153 -8.82 8.25 -14.87
N ILE A 154 -7.51 8.46 -14.76
CA ILE A 154 -6.97 9.66 -14.10
C ILE A 154 -7.31 10.90 -14.92
N ASP A 155 -7.23 10.81 -16.25
CA ASP A 155 -7.54 11.92 -17.14
C ASP A 155 -9.05 12.26 -17.15
N GLU A 156 -9.92 11.32 -16.78
CA GLU A 156 -11.36 11.51 -16.58
C GLU A 156 -11.73 12.01 -15.17
N SER A 157 -10.81 11.95 -14.21
CA SER A 157 -11.02 12.42 -12.84
C SER A 157 -10.83 13.94 -12.72
N ASP A 158 -11.62 14.57 -11.88
CA ASP A 158 -11.57 16.02 -11.64
C ASP A 158 -10.59 16.41 -10.51
N GLY A 159 -9.74 15.48 -10.03
CA GLY A 159 -8.79 15.76 -8.96
C GLY A 159 -7.58 16.60 -9.40
N ASP A 160 -7.19 17.57 -8.58
CA ASP A 160 -6.03 18.44 -8.82
C ASP A 160 -4.71 17.69 -8.75
N GLN A 161 -4.64 16.65 -7.90
CA GLN A 161 -3.42 15.86 -7.70
C GLN A 161 -3.72 14.37 -7.58
N VAL A 162 -2.90 13.54 -8.24
CA VAL A 162 -2.93 12.09 -8.08
C VAL A 162 -2.17 11.68 -6.81
N VAL A 163 -2.74 10.74 -6.04
CA VAL A 163 -2.15 10.18 -4.82
C VAL A 163 -2.17 8.66 -4.91
N ALA A 164 -1.07 8.00 -4.56
CA ALA A 164 -0.98 6.55 -4.57
C ALA A 164 -0.07 6.02 -3.46
N PRO A 165 -0.45 4.94 -2.74
CA PRO A 165 0.34 4.43 -1.62
C PRO A 165 1.52 3.53 -2.04
N GLY A 166 1.42 2.80 -3.15
CA GLY A 166 2.44 1.83 -3.56
C GLY A 166 3.59 2.47 -4.34
N ALA A 167 4.84 2.13 -4.01
CA ALA A 167 6.02 2.64 -4.70
C ALA A 167 6.04 2.28 -6.19
N SER A 168 5.67 1.04 -6.54
CA SER A 168 5.56 0.60 -7.93
C SER A 168 4.47 1.36 -8.69
N CYS A 169 3.32 1.66 -8.04
CA CYS A 169 2.26 2.48 -8.64
C CYS A 169 2.75 3.90 -8.90
N ARG A 170 3.44 4.53 -7.94
CA ARG A 170 4.01 5.88 -8.08
C ARG A 170 5.04 5.94 -9.20
N SER A 171 5.90 4.93 -9.32
CA SER A 171 6.84 4.80 -10.44
C SER A 171 6.14 4.74 -11.80
N GLN A 172 5.07 3.94 -11.93
CA GLN A 172 4.31 3.85 -13.18
C GLN A 172 3.60 5.16 -13.52
N LEU A 173 3.03 5.82 -12.51
CA LEU A 173 2.31 7.08 -12.67
C LEU A 173 3.23 8.23 -13.12
N LYS A 174 4.51 8.20 -12.71
CA LYS A 174 5.55 9.12 -13.17
C LYS A 174 5.85 8.97 -14.66
N GLU A 175 5.60 7.77 -15.23
CA GLU A 175 5.79 7.47 -16.66
C GLU A 175 4.61 7.91 -17.56
N ARG A 176 3.61 8.62 -17.02
CA ARG A 176 2.58 9.27 -17.85
C ARG A 176 3.22 10.28 -18.79
N ASP A 177 2.54 10.55 -19.89
CA ASP A 177 2.98 11.54 -20.87
C ASP A 177 3.11 12.93 -20.23
N GLY A 178 4.25 13.59 -20.44
CA GLY A 178 4.60 14.87 -19.85
C GLY A 178 5.61 14.77 -18.70
N ASP A 179 6.03 15.92 -18.20
CA ASP A 179 6.91 16.01 -17.02
C ASP A 179 6.05 15.99 -15.74
N VAL A 180 5.49 14.80 -15.45
CA VAL A 180 4.61 14.62 -14.29
C VAL A 180 5.46 14.28 -13.06
N PRO A 181 5.32 15.02 -11.95
CA PRO A 181 6.01 14.69 -10.72
C PRO A 181 5.54 13.33 -10.19
N GLU A 182 6.40 12.64 -9.45
CA GLU A 182 5.99 11.43 -8.75
C GLU A 182 4.83 11.74 -7.79
N PRO A 183 3.71 10.97 -7.86
CA PRO A 183 2.59 11.21 -6.96
C PRO A 183 2.98 11.03 -5.49
N PRO A 184 2.48 11.87 -4.57
CA PRO A 184 2.75 11.70 -3.15
C PRO A 184 2.07 10.43 -2.60
N HIS A 185 2.64 9.90 -1.52
CA HIS A 185 1.98 8.89 -0.70
C HIS A 185 0.84 9.53 0.12
N PRO A 186 -0.27 8.81 0.43
CA PRO A 186 -1.36 9.35 1.25
C PRO A 186 -0.92 9.96 2.60
N VAL A 187 0.07 9.37 3.26
CA VAL A 187 0.60 9.90 4.52
C VAL A 187 1.29 11.26 4.36
N GLU A 188 1.89 11.53 3.19
CA GLU A 188 2.50 12.84 2.91
C GLU A 188 1.42 13.91 2.77
N LYS A 189 0.24 13.56 2.21
CA LYS A 189 -0.91 14.46 2.15
C LYS A 189 -1.51 14.69 3.54
N LEU A 190 -1.58 13.66 4.38
CA LEU A 190 -1.98 13.84 5.77
C LEU A 190 -1.01 14.75 6.51
N ALA A 191 0.30 14.56 6.34
CA ALA A 191 1.31 15.43 6.94
C ALA A 191 1.23 16.88 6.43
N ALA A 192 0.88 17.09 5.16
CA ALA A 192 0.68 18.42 4.58
C ALA A 192 -0.58 19.14 5.09
N ALA A 193 -1.51 18.41 5.69
CA ALA A 193 -2.72 18.96 6.32
C ALA A 193 -2.51 19.36 7.79
N LEU A 194 -1.36 19.07 8.38
CA LEU A 194 -1.05 19.50 9.77
C LEU A 194 -0.93 21.03 9.81
N ALA A 195 -1.70 21.66 10.71
CA ALA A 195 -1.77 23.11 10.89
C ALA A 195 -0.58 23.68 11.70
#